data_fa1595f4f91e5d78f9f96258a44aaa18
#
_entry.id   fa1595f4f91e5d78f9f96258a44aaa18
#
_cell.length_a   1.000
_cell.length_b   1.000
_cell.length_c   1.000
_cell.angle_alpha   90.00
_cell.angle_beta   90.00
_cell.angle_gamma   90.00
#
_symmetry.space_group_name_H-M   'P 1'
#
loop_
_entity.id
_entity.type
_entity.pdbx_description
1 polymer ?
#
loop_
_entity_poly.entity_id
_entity_poly.type
_entity_poly.pdbx_seq_one_letter_code
_entity_poly.pdbx_strand_id
1 'polypeptide(L)'
;MSQPISIQFTRFSAFYSPLIATIAGGFLKEEGFEPKYSIAPLGKSAIAGLADGSVHVAQSAPSQGFAPLEKGEMPPAVHFAQINEKDGFFITARRPDPKFTWEKLKSGRILVDHGGQPLAMFKYACFKNGLDWKSLPIVDAGIDKMDQAFRNGTGDYIHQQGPAPQQLEHDGVGHVVASVGEAIGPLAFSSLAATRQWLATDEARRFTRAYRKARAWLIDTPARRIAEVEASFFPNIHRDVLTQTIATYQKLGCWTRHVEITRPAFEVTLDVFQHAGLITRRHKYEDVIAQPPA
;
A
#
# COMPACT_ATOMS: atom_id res chain seq x y z
N MET A 1 27.57 -11.98 15.49
CA MET A 1 27.65 -11.45 14.11
C MET A 1 26.22 -11.16 13.65
N SER A 2 25.96 -9.99 13.09
CA SER A 2 24.63 -9.66 12.54
C SER A 2 24.37 -10.48 11.27
N GLN A 3 23.15 -10.96 11.11
CA GLN A 3 22.73 -11.79 9.98
C GLN A 3 22.09 -10.91 8.89
N PRO A 4 22.54 -11.00 7.62
CA PRO A 4 21.92 -10.22 6.56
C PRO A 4 20.48 -10.69 6.31
N ILE A 5 19.58 -9.73 6.11
CA ILE A 5 18.19 -9.98 5.67
C ILE A 5 17.85 -9.09 4.47
N SER A 6 17.41 -9.71 3.37
CA SER A 6 17.07 -9.01 2.14
C SER A 6 15.57 -8.71 2.06
N ILE A 7 15.25 -7.43 1.89
CA ILE A 7 13.86 -6.93 1.85
C ILE A 7 13.63 -6.20 0.54
N GLN A 8 12.54 -6.51 -0.16
CA GLN A 8 12.22 -5.89 -1.43
C GLN A 8 10.90 -5.11 -1.36
N PHE A 9 10.91 -3.90 -1.90
CA PHE A 9 9.75 -3.02 -2.01
C PHE A 9 9.30 -2.93 -3.46
N THR A 10 8.03 -2.63 -3.68
CA THR A 10 7.53 -2.20 -5.01
C THR A 10 7.94 -0.75 -5.28
N ARG A 11 7.94 0.09 -4.25
CA ARG A 11 8.36 1.50 -4.24
C ARG A 11 8.56 1.94 -2.78
N PHE A 12 9.25 3.05 -2.55
CA PHE A 12 9.18 3.70 -1.25
C PHE A 12 7.97 4.64 -1.22
N SER A 13 7.12 4.46 -0.22
CA SER A 13 5.95 5.29 0.05
C SER A 13 5.73 5.32 1.56
N ALA A 14 5.36 6.48 2.09
CA ALA A 14 4.98 6.62 3.50
C ALA A 14 3.78 5.73 3.88
N PHE A 15 3.05 5.23 2.90
CA PHE A 15 2.02 4.22 3.11
C PHE A 15 2.59 2.90 3.67
N TYR A 16 3.88 2.63 3.42
CA TYR A 16 4.59 1.44 3.91
C TYR A 16 5.44 1.71 5.16
N SER A 17 5.16 2.78 5.88
CA SER A 17 5.85 3.15 7.12
C SER A 17 5.98 2.01 8.13
N PRO A 18 5.02 1.08 8.33
CA PRO A 18 5.25 -0.06 9.22
C PRO A 18 6.50 -0.87 8.88
N LEU A 19 6.78 -1.13 7.60
CA LEU A 19 7.99 -1.83 7.18
C LEU A 19 9.22 -0.91 7.16
N ILE A 20 9.07 0.33 6.71
CA ILE A 20 10.16 1.32 6.69
C ILE A 20 10.65 1.60 8.11
N ALA A 21 9.76 1.81 9.08
CA ALA A 21 10.09 2.00 10.48
C ALA A 21 10.82 0.78 11.07
N THR A 22 10.43 -0.44 10.67
CA THR A 22 11.11 -1.66 11.11
C THR A 22 12.60 -1.64 10.75
N ILE A 23 12.94 -1.07 9.60
CA ILE A 23 14.30 -0.92 9.11
C ILE A 23 14.96 0.32 9.73
N ALA A 24 14.40 1.49 9.50
CA ALA A 24 14.98 2.79 9.86
C ALA A 24 15.00 3.03 11.37
N GLY A 25 14.04 2.50 12.10
CA GLY A 25 13.98 2.58 13.57
C GLY A 25 14.93 1.63 14.30
N GLY A 26 15.65 0.75 13.58
CA GLY A 26 16.63 -0.14 14.17
C GLY A 26 16.05 -1.44 14.74
N PHE A 27 14.75 -1.69 14.64
CA PHE A 27 14.09 -2.87 15.23
C PHE A 27 14.64 -4.21 14.69
N LEU A 28 15.06 -4.25 13.41
CA LEU A 28 15.72 -5.42 12.85
C LEU A 28 17.11 -5.63 13.45
N LYS A 29 17.84 -4.55 13.73
CA LYS A 29 19.17 -4.63 14.35
C LYS A 29 19.08 -5.16 15.78
N GLU A 30 18.05 -4.81 16.54
CA GLU A 30 17.77 -5.34 17.88
C GLU A 30 17.57 -6.86 17.88
N GLU A 31 17.02 -7.42 16.79
CA GLU A 31 16.85 -8.85 16.60
C GLU A 31 18.06 -9.51 15.89
N GLY A 32 19.19 -8.80 15.79
CA GLY A 32 20.45 -9.33 15.25
C GLY A 32 20.54 -9.34 13.72
N PHE A 33 19.68 -8.59 13.00
CA PHE A 33 19.73 -8.50 11.56
C PHE A 33 20.51 -7.29 11.06
N GLU A 34 21.11 -7.45 9.87
CA GLU A 34 21.61 -6.37 9.04
C GLU A 34 20.70 -6.24 7.80
N PRO A 35 19.77 -5.28 7.78
CA PRO A 35 18.82 -5.16 6.70
C PRO A 35 19.46 -4.64 5.41
N LYS A 36 19.27 -5.38 4.32
CA LYS A 36 19.52 -4.96 2.94
C LYS A 36 18.17 -4.76 2.25
N TYR A 37 17.93 -3.61 1.69
CA TYR A 37 16.64 -3.30 1.08
C TYR A 37 16.79 -2.62 -0.28
N SER A 38 15.85 -2.90 -1.18
CA SER A 38 15.83 -2.37 -2.54
C SER A 38 14.41 -2.23 -3.06
N ILE A 39 14.27 -1.47 -4.14
CA ILE A 39 13.05 -1.45 -4.96
C ILE A 39 13.18 -2.53 -6.03
N ALA A 40 12.09 -3.24 -6.33
CA ALA A 40 12.06 -4.22 -7.41
C ALA A 40 12.40 -3.55 -8.76
N PRO A 41 13.19 -4.20 -9.61
CA PRO A 41 13.48 -3.68 -10.94
C PRO A 41 12.19 -3.40 -11.75
N LEU A 42 12.22 -2.38 -12.60
CA LEU A 42 11.08 -2.01 -13.42
C LEU A 42 10.56 -3.21 -14.21
N GLY A 43 9.25 -3.41 -14.18
CA GLY A 43 8.57 -4.52 -14.86
C GLY A 43 8.69 -5.88 -14.14
N LYS A 44 9.36 -5.95 -12.98
CA LYS A 44 9.43 -7.17 -12.17
C LYS A 44 8.57 -7.06 -10.91
N SER A 45 7.96 -8.16 -10.51
CA SER A 45 7.24 -8.24 -9.24
C SER A 45 8.22 -8.24 -8.07
N ALA A 46 7.88 -7.55 -6.96
CA ALA A 46 8.68 -7.54 -5.74
C ALA A 46 8.81 -8.94 -5.10
N ILE A 47 7.92 -9.88 -5.42
CA ILE A 47 7.98 -11.26 -4.91
C ILE A 47 8.85 -12.17 -5.77
N ALA A 48 9.41 -11.69 -6.89
CA ALA A 48 10.15 -12.55 -7.82
C ALA A 48 11.38 -13.20 -7.19
N GLY A 49 12.11 -12.48 -6.32
CA GLY A 49 13.30 -12.98 -5.65
C GLY A 49 13.03 -13.86 -4.41
N LEU A 50 11.75 -14.06 -4.03
CA LEU A 50 11.44 -14.94 -2.90
C LEU A 50 11.69 -16.42 -3.23
N ALA A 51 11.42 -16.83 -4.47
CA ALA A 51 11.52 -18.23 -4.88
C ALA A 51 12.98 -18.74 -4.98
N ASP A 52 13.92 -17.88 -5.35
CA ASP A 52 15.35 -18.21 -5.47
C ASP A 52 16.16 -17.86 -4.21
N GLY A 53 15.50 -17.29 -3.18
CA GLY A 53 16.11 -16.91 -1.91
C GLY A 53 16.96 -15.63 -1.95
N SER A 54 17.01 -14.89 -3.06
CA SER A 54 17.68 -13.58 -3.14
C SER A 54 16.96 -12.51 -2.31
N VAL A 55 15.68 -12.70 -2.06
CA VAL A 55 14.82 -11.88 -1.19
C VAL A 55 14.21 -12.78 -0.10
N HIS A 56 14.25 -12.33 1.16
CA HIS A 56 13.63 -13.04 2.28
C HIS A 56 12.20 -12.56 2.53
N VAL A 57 11.98 -11.24 2.46
CA VAL A 57 10.68 -10.60 2.69
C VAL A 57 10.42 -9.57 1.60
N ALA A 58 9.23 -9.58 1.02
CA ALA A 58 8.81 -8.60 0.04
C ALA A 58 7.59 -7.81 0.53
N GLN A 59 7.61 -6.49 0.32
CA GLN A 59 6.39 -5.69 0.36
C GLN A 59 5.60 -5.96 -0.91
N SER A 60 4.37 -6.41 -0.75
CA SER A 60 3.51 -6.84 -1.83
C SER A 60 2.02 -6.65 -1.45
N ALA A 61 1.13 -7.38 -2.10
CA ALA A 61 -0.30 -7.40 -1.79
C ALA A 61 -0.87 -8.81 -2.01
N PRO A 62 -1.89 -9.24 -1.22
CA PRO A 62 -2.50 -10.57 -1.36
C PRO A 62 -2.98 -10.87 -2.78
N SER A 63 -3.34 -9.84 -3.54
CA SER A 63 -3.75 -9.95 -4.95
C SER A 63 -2.68 -10.56 -5.86
N GLN A 64 -1.41 -10.53 -5.49
CA GLN A 64 -0.34 -11.18 -6.25
C GLN A 64 -0.46 -12.72 -6.24
N GLY A 65 -1.16 -13.28 -5.26
CA GLY A 65 -1.50 -14.70 -5.23
C GLY A 65 -2.66 -15.10 -6.13
N PHE A 66 -3.47 -14.15 -6.61
CA PHE A 66 -4.67 -14.46 -7.37
C PHE A 66 -4.38 -14.94 -8.79
N ALA A 67 -3.45 -14.29 -9.49
CA ALA A 67 -3.15 -14.61 -10.88
C ALA A 67 -2.64 -16.06 -11.08
N PRO A 68 -1.73 -16.61 -10.25
CA PRO A 68 -1.41 -18.04 -10.28
C PRO A 68 -2.65 -18.92 -10.03
N LEU A 69 -3.45 -18.59 -9.00
CA LEU A 69 -4.62 -19.39 -8.63
C LEU A 69 -5.70 -19.41 -9.71
N GLU A 70 -5.88 -18.33 -10.47
CA GLU A 70 -6.76 -18.30 -11.64
C GLU A 70 -6.31 -19.31 -12.73
N LYS A 71 -5.01 -19.59 -12.80
CA LYS A 71 -4.41 -20.60 -13.71
C LYS A 71 -4.38 -22.00 -13.11
N GLY A 72 -4.84 -22.19 -11.86
CA GLY A 72 -4.76 -23.47 -11.15
C GLY A 72 -3.39 -23.79 -10.56
N GLU A 73 -2.52 -22.77 -10.44
CA GLU A 73 -1.17 -22.90 -9.89
C GLU A 73 -1.13 -22.35 -8.45
N MET A 74 -0.35 -22.97 -7.57
CA MET A 74 -0.13 -22.44 -6.23
C MET A 74 0.86 -21.28 -6.25
N PRO A 75 0.57 -20.18 -5.53
CA PRO A 75 1.50 -19.05 -5.41
C PRO A 75 2.83 -19.50 -4.78
N PRO A 76 3.98 -19.07 -5.32
CA PRO A 76 5.30 -19.43 -4.78
C PRO A 76 5.58 -18.76 -3.41
N ALA A 77 4.81 -17.76 -3.04
CA ALA A 77 4.89 -17.03 -1.78
C ALA A 77 3.51 -16.84 -1.19
N VAL A 78 3.45 -16.63 0.12
CA VAL A 78 2.24 -16.29 0.87
C VAL A 78 2.43 -14.99 1.61
N HIS A 79 1.34 -14.32 1.92
CA HIS A 79 1.31 -13.08 2.66
C HIS A 79 1.06 -13.39 4.15
N PHE A 80 1.97 -12.97 5.03
CA PHE A 80 1.95 -13.39 6.43
C PHE A 80 1.71 -12.28 7.43
N ALA A 81 1.89 -11.02 7.03
CA ALA A 81 1.63 -9.90 7.91
C ALA A 81 1.12 -8.71 7.08
N GLN A 82 0.10 -8.02 7.57
CA GLN A 82 -0.41 -6.83 6.90
C GLN A 82 0.52 -5.63 7.10
N ILE A 83 0.63 -4.79 6.08
CA ILE A 83 1.18 -3.43 6.20
C ILE A 83 0.02 -2.46 6.40
N ASN A 84 -0.99 -2.54 5.56
CA ASN A 84 -2.15 -1.65 5.58
C ASN A 84 -3.45 -2.44 5.56
N GLU A 85 -4.43 -1.98 6.33
CA GLU A 85 -5.78 -2.53 6.38
C GLU A 85 -6.83 -1.59 5.75
N LYS A 86 -6.38 -0.54 5.07
CA LYS A 86 -7.18 0.35 4.21
C LYS A 86 -6.39 0.75 2.99
N ASP A 87 -7.09 1.15 1.95
CA ASP A 87 -6.48 1.78 0.78
C ASP A 87 -5.83 3.11 1.16
N GLY A 88 -4.67 3.41 0.59
CA GLY A 88 -3.90 4.63 0.84
C GLY A 88 -3.98 5.67 -0.27
N PHE A 89 -4.93 5.54 -1.19
CA PHE A 89 -5.13 6.47 -2.27
C PHE A 89 -6.15 7.55 -1.91
N PHE A 90 -5.99 8.70 -2.53
CA PHE A 90 -6.82 9.88 -2.31
C PHE A 90 -7.31 10.41 -3.65
N ILE A 91 -8.44 11.10 -3.60
CA ILE A 91 -8.89 12.00 -4.67
C ILE A 91 -8.47 13.41 -4.28
N THR A 92 -7.65 14.01 -5.13
CA THR A 92 -7.20 15.39 -4.98
C THR A 92 -7.89 16.24 -6.05
N ALA A 93 -8.58 17.28 -5.64
CA ALA A 93 -9.22 18.25 -6.52
C ALA A 93 -8.31 19.45 -6.75
N ARG A 94 -8.48 20.12 -7.89
CA ARG A 94 -7.74 21.35 -8.20
C ARG A 94 -8.14 22.53 -7.34
N ARG A 95 -9.36 22.55 -6.83
CA ARG A 95 -9.90 23.58 -5.94
C ARG A 95 -10.40 22.96 -4.64
N PRO A 96 -10.37 23.70 -3.52
CA PRO A 96 -10.95 23.23 -2.28
C PRO A 96 -12.43 22.93 -2.46
N ASP A 97 -12.87 21.79 -1.95
CA ASP A 97 -14.29 21.42 -1.93
C ASP A 97 -14.65 20.75 -0.58
N PRO A 98 -15.00 21.56 0.45
CA PRO A 98 -15.37 21.03 1.75
C PRO A 98 -16.71 20.27 1.75
N LYS A 99 -17.46 20.36 0.66
CA LYS A 99 -18.72 19.64 0.44
C LYS A 99 -18.58 18.63 -0.69
N PHE A 100 -17.39 18.04 -0.85
CA PHE A 100 -17.17 17.03 -1.87
C PHE A 100 -18.10 15.83 -1.66
N THR A 101 -18.66 15.35 -2.76
CA THR A 101 -19.34 14.07 -2.86
C THR A 101 -18.82 13.33 -4.07
N TRP A 102 -18.81 12.01 -4.03
CA TRP A 102 -18.33 11.18 -5.14
C TRP A 102 -19.05 11.45 -6.46
N GLU A 103 -20.33 11.84 -6.40
CA GLU A 103 -21.15 12.22 -7.57
C GLU A 103 -20.52 13.35 -8.41
N LYS A 104 -19.77 14.26 -7.77
CA LYS A 104 -19.09 15.36 -8.47
C LYS A 104 -18.01 14.90 -9.45
N LEU A 105 -17.51 13.68 -9.30
CA LEU A 105 -16.57 13.10 -10.25
C LEU A 105 -17.15 12.99 -11.68
N LYS A 106 -18.48 12.94 -11.83
CA LYS A 106 -19.14 12.91 -13.16
C LYS A 106 -18.95 14.18 -13.97
N SER A 107 -18.72 15.30 -13.31
CA SER A 107 -18.62 16.61 -13.96
C SER A 107 -17.18 17.10 -14.17
N GLY A 108 -16.18 16.34 -13.73
CA GLY A 108 -14.77 16.74 -13.82
C GLY A 108 -13.88 15.64 -14.39
N ARG A 109 -12.90 16.00 -15.20
CA ARG A 109 -11.92 15.07 -15.78
C ARG A 109 -11.02 14.51 -14.70
N ILE A 110 -10.80 13.19 -14.69
CA ILE A 110 -10.12 12.49 -13.62
C ILE A 110 -8.89 11.77 -14.17
N LEU A 111 -7.72 12.06 -13.61
CA LEU A 111 -6.52 11.28 -13.80
C LEU A 111 -6.52 10.13 -12.79
N VAL A 112 -6.49 8.88 -13.26
CA VAL A 112 -6.57 7.69 -12.41
C VAL A 112 -5.34 6.81 -12.56
N ASP A 113 -4.79 6.32 -11.45
CA ASP A 113 -3.74 5.30 -11.48
C ASP A 113 -4.31 4.00 -12.07
N HIS A 114 -3.83 3.62 -13.23
CA HIS A 114 -4.24 2.42 -13.98
C HIS A 114 -3.50 1.14 -13.55
N GLY A 115 -2.67 1.17 -12.51
CA GLY A 115 -2.10 -0.03 -11.90
C GLY A 115 -3.20 -0.99 -11.46
N GLY A 116 -3.03 -2.30 -11.65
CA GLY A 116 -4.09 -3.30 -11.45
C GLY A 116 -4.90 -3.14 -10.17
N GLN A 117 -4.23 -3.16 -9.00
CA GLN A 117 -4.92 -3.00 -7.72
C GLN A 117 -5.44 -1.57 -7.47
N PRO A 118 -4.68 -0.47 -7.67
CA PRO A 118 -5.21 0.88 -7.49
C PRO A 118 -6.47 1.16 -8.31
N LEU A 119 -6.50 0.73 -9.57
CA LEU A 119 -7.68 0.89 -10.42
C LEU A 119 -8.86 0.06 -9.92
N ALA A 120 -8.62 -1.18 -9.46
CA ALA A 120 -9.68 -2.03 -8.91
C ALA A 120 -10.30 -1.39 -7.66
N MET A 121 -9.47 -0.81 -6.79
CA MET A 121 -9.92 -0.09 -5.59
C MET A 121 -10.75 1.15 -5.96
N PHE A 122 -10.29 1.97 -6.91
CA PHE A 122 -11.03 3.13 -7.38
C PHE A 122 -12.41 2.74 -7.94
N LYS A 123 -12.48 1.71 -8.78
CA LYS A 123 -13.75 1.18 -9.32
C LYS A 123 -14.70 0.75 -8.21
N TYR A 124 -14.16 0.03 -7.21
CA TYR A 124 -14.98 -0.44 -6.09
C TYR A 124 -15.43 0.70 -5.18
N ALA A 125 -14.60 1.72 -4.94
CA ALA A 125 -14.99 2.93 -4.24
C ALA A 125 -16.11 3.68 -4.97
N CYS A 126 -16.03 3.79 -6.29
CA CYS A 126 -17.12 4.33 -7.12
C CYS A 126 -18.41 3.53 -6.91
N PHE A 127 -18.36 2.21 -7.03
CA PHE A 127 -19.52 1.32 -6.82
C PHE A 127 -20.13 1.49 -5.43
N LYS A 128 -19.31 1.52 -4.37
CA LYS A 128 -19.77 1.75 -2.98
C LYS A 128 -20.51 3.09 -2.81
N ASN A 129 -20.21 4.06 -3.67
CA ASN A 129 -20.83 5.38 -3.68
C ASN A 129 -21.91 5.55 -4.79
N GLY A 130 -22.41 4.44 -5.36
CA GLY A 130 -23.48 4.46 -6.36
C GLY A 130 -23.06 4.97 -7.74
N LEU A 131 -21.76 4.98 -8.05
CA LEU A 131 -21.24 5.45 -9.33
C LEU A 131 -20.87 4.28 -10.25
N ASP A 132 -21.29 4.36 -11.51
CA ASP A 132 -20.67 3.56 -12.57
C ASP A 132 -19.38 4.25 -13.03
N TRP A 133 -18.23 3.68 -12.71
CA TRP A 133 -16.93 4.22 -13.08
C TRP A 133 -16.74 4.38 -14.59
N LYS A 134 -17.45 3.60 -15.41
CA LYS A 134 -17.42 3.70 -16.89
C LYS A 134 -18.06 4.99 -17.42
N SER A 135 -18.92 5.59 -16.62
CA SER A 135 -19.55 6.88 -16.96
C SER A 135 -18.68 8.08 -16.58
N LEU A 136 -17.55 7.86 -15.91
CA LEU A 136 -16.68 8.94 -15.46
C LEU A 136 -15.74 9.41 -16.58
N PRO A 137 -15.48 10.72 -16.69
CA PRO A 137 -14.59 11.30 -17.69
C PRO A 137 -13.10 11.07 -17.33
N ILE A 138 -12.66 9.81 -17.45
CA ILE A 138 -11.29 9.41 -17.16
C ILE A 138 -10.33 9.93 -18.23
N VAL A 139 -9.19 10.49 -17.80
CA VAL A 139 -8.12 10.94 -18.67
C VAL A 139 -6.89 10.06 -18.39
N ASP A 140 -6.36 9.46 -19.44
CA ASP A 140 -5.12 8.70 -19.37
C ASP A 140 -3.91 9.62 -19.63
N ALA A 141 -2.98 9.66 -18.68
CA ALA A 141 -1.74 10.40 -18.82
C ALA A 141 -0.48 9.52 -18.58
N GLY A 142 -0.68 8.21 -18.37
CA GLY A 142 0.36 7.31 -17.86
C GLY A 142 0.68 7.57 -16.38
N ILE A 143 0.95 6.50 -15.64
CA ILE A 143 1.13 6.57 -14.17
C ILE A 143 2.30 7.47 -13.77
N ASP A 144 3.40 7.38 -14.50
CA ASP A 144 4.64 8.15 -14.29
C ASP A 144 4.51 9.64 -14.63
N LYS A 145 3.51 10.02 -15.41
CA LYS A 145 3.28 11.39 -15.90
C LYS A 145 2.07 12.09 -15.27
N MET A 146 1.24 11.36 -14.52
CA MET A 146 -0.03 11.89 -13.99
C MET A 146 0.17 13.13 -13.12
N ASP A 147 1.16 13.13 -12.23
CA ASP A 147 1.43 14.27 -11.34
C ASP A 147 1.76 15.52 -12.17
N GLN A 148 2.69 15.38 -13.12
CA GLN A 148 3.07 16.48 -13.98
C GLN A 148 1.91 16.95 -14.87
N ALA A 149 1.09 16.04 -15.40
CA ALA A 149 -0.09 16.37 -16.18
C ALA A 149 -1.10 17.18 -15.34
N PHE A 150 -1.34 16.75 -14.09
CA PHE A 150 -2.19 17.51 -13.17
C PHE A 150 -1.62 18.90 -12.89
N ARG A 151 -0.33 19.03 -12.59
CA ARG A 151 0.33 20.33 -12.39
C ARG A 151 0.20 21.25 -13.59
N ASN A 152 0.25 20.70 -14.80
CA ASN A 152 0.12 21.43 -16.07
C ASN A 152 -1.34 21.74 -16.46
N GLY A 153 -2.32 21.48 -15.60
CA GLY A 153 -3.72 21.80 -15.84
C GLY A 153 -4.56 20.69 -16.47
N THR A 154 -4.00 19.50 -16.68
CA THR A 154 -4.77 18.33 -17.15
C THR A 154 -5.57 17.74 -15.99
N GLY A 155 -6.86 17.50 -16.20
CA GLY A 155 -7.75 16.93 -15.19
C GLY A 155 -8.21 17.95 -14.12
N ASP A 156 -9.34 17.68 -13.54
CA ASP A 156 -9.93 18.44 -12.44
C ASP A 156 -9.70 17.70 -11.11
N TYR A 157 -9.56 16.38 -11.21
CA TYR A 157 -9.25 15.46 -10.11
C TYR A 157 -8.09 14.55 -10.48
N ILE A 158 -7.36 14.10 -9.46
CA ILE A 158 -6.32 13.10 -9.61
C ILE A 158 -6.40 12.06 -8.47
N HIS A 159 -6.23 10.79 -8.82
CA HIS A 159 -6.22 9.65 -7.93
C HIS A 159 -4.79 9.18 -7.69
N GLN A 160 -4.24 9.44 -6.50
CA GLN A 160 -2.84 9.13 -6.16
C GLN A 160 -2.68 8.62 -4.74
N GLN A 161 -1.59 7.88 -4.51
CA GLN A 161 -1.14 7.45 -3.17
C GLN A 161 -0.21 8.50 -2.55
N GLY A 162 -0.29 8.69 -1.24
CA GLY A 162 0.64 9.57 -0.52
C GLY A 162 2.12 9.10 -0.65
N PRO A 163 3.05 10.07 -0.72
CA PRO A 163 2.91 11.48 -0.34
C PRO A 163 2.49 12.45 -1.47
N ALA A 164 2.24 11.97 -2.70
CA ALA A 164 1.94 12.84 -3.84
C ALA A 164 0.74 13.79 -3.61
N PRO A 165 -0.41 13.35 -3.08
CA PRO A 165 -1.52 14.25 -2.77
C PRO A 165 -1.13 15.37 -1.79
N GLN A 166 -0.40 15.04 -0.73
CA GLN A 166 0.05 16.00 0.28
C GLN A 166 1.11 16.96 -0.29
N GLN A 167 1.90 16.50 -1.25
CA GLN A 167 2.82 17.37 -1.98
C GLN A 167 2.07 18.39 -2.85
N LEU A 168 0.99 17.97 -3.54
CA LEU A 168 0.14 18.88 -4.30
C LEU A 168 -0.53 19.93 -3.40
N GLU A 169 -0.94 19.56 -2.19
CA GLU A 169 -1.48 20.50 -1.19
C GLU A 169 -0.41 21.48 -0.70
N HIS A 170 0.79 20.98 -0.36
CA HIS A 170 1.91 21.80 0.06
C HIS A 170 2.32 22.85 -0.99
N ASP A 171 2.28 22.46 -2.25
CA ASP A 171 2.62 23.31 -3.39
C ASP A 171 1.46 24.24 -3.82
N GLY A 172 0.30 24.16 -3.16
CA GLY A 172 -0.87 24.95 -3.49
C GLY A 172 -1.52 24.63 -4.84
N VAL A 173 -1.25 23.43 -5.38
CA VAL A 173 -1.72 22.98 -6.70
C VAL A 173 -2.99 22.14 -6.62
N GLY A 174 -3.24 21.51 -5.48
CA GLY A 174 -4.39 20.64 -5.29
C GLY A 174 -4.84 20.58 -3.83
N HIS A 175 -6.00 19.95 -3.61
CA HIS A 175 -6.61 19.79 -2.29
C HIS A 175 -7.17 18.38 -2.18
N VAL A 176 -6.79 17.63 -1.16
CA VAL A 176 -7.35 16.31 -0.89
C VAL A 176 -8.82 16.46 -0.49
N VAL A 177 -9.71 15.82 -1.23
CA VAL A 177 -11.17 15.93 -1.04
C VAL A 177 -11.83 14.63 -0.61
N ALA A 178 -11.19 13.47 -0.88
CA ALA A 178 -11.69 12.17 -0.47
C ALA A 178 -10.56 11.15 -0.28
N SER A 179 -10.82 10.15 0.56
CA SER A 179 -10.00 8.95 0.72
C SER A 179 -10.72 7.74 0.11
N VAL A 180 -10.04 7.01 -0.75
CA VAL A 180 -10.52 5.74 -1.30
C VAL A 180 -10.66 4.69 -0.18
N GLY A 181 -9.72 4.69 0.76
CA GLY A 181 -9.76 3.79 1.92
C GLY A 181 -10.94 4.02 2.85
N GLU A 182 -11.41 5.25 3.01
CA GLU A 182 -12.65 5.53 3.76
C GLU A 182 -13.89 5.06 3.01
N ALA A 183 -13.92 5.23 1.70
CA ALA A 183 -15.04 4.81 0.86
C ALA A 183 -15.23 3.29 0.83
N ILE A 184 -14.13 2.53 0.85
CA ILE A 184 -14.18 1.06 0.82
C ILE A 184 -14.34 0.48 2.22
N GLY A 185 -13.59 1.00 3.20
CA GLY A 185 -13.44 0.43 4.54
C GLY A 185 -12.24 -0.52 4.67
N PRO A 186 -12.15 -1.28 5.78
CA PRO A 186 -11.05 -2.22 6.01
C PRO A 186 -10.97 -3.33 4.96
N LEU A 187 -9.76 -3.58 4.44
CA LEU A 187 -9.45 -4.66 3.51
C LEU A 187 -7.95 -5.01 3.58
N ALA A 188 -7.57 -6.19 3.11
CA ALA A 188 -6.17 -6.58 2.99
C ALA A 188 -5.54 -5.91 1.75
N PHE A 189 -4.88 -4.75 1.97
CA PHE A 189 -4.29 -3.99 0.86
C PHE A 189 -2.82 -4.37 0.63
N SER A 190 -1.89 -3.87 1.46
CA SER A 190 -0.47 -4.22 1.36
C SER A 190 -0.04 -5.11 2.52
N SER A 191 0.88 -5.99 2.23
CA SER A 191 1.33 -7.01 3.17
C SER A 191 2.78 -7.42 2.93
N LEU A 192 3.35 -8.12 3.90
CA LEU A 192 4.63 -8.79 3.80
C LEU A 192 4.43 -10.17 3.23
N ALA A 193 5.18 -10.50 2.19
CA ALA A 193 5.20 -11.81 1.55
C ALA A 193 6.54 -12.52 1.79
N ALA A 194 6.49 -13.84 1.94
CA ALA A 194 7.64 -14.72 2.05
C ALA A 194 7.27 -16.14 1.56
N THR A 195 8.27 -17.01 1.38
CA THR A 195 8.01 -18.42 1.11
C THR A 195 7.52 -19.13 2.37
N ARG A 196 6.69 -20.16 2.22
CA ARG A 196 6.24 -21.01 3.35
C ARG A 196 7.44 -21.65 4.09
N GLN A 197 8.49 -22.00 3.33
CA GLN A 197 9.71 -22.55 3.91
C GLN A 197 10.40 -21.55 4.83
N TRP A 198 10.59 -20.31 4.39
CA TRP A 198 11.23 -19.30 5.23
C TRP A 198 10.40 -18.98 6.47
N LEU A 199 9.06 -18.95 6.37
CA LEU A 199 8.18 -18.70 7.52
C LEU A 199 8.30 -19.74 8.64
N ALA A 200 8.80 -20.93 8.35
CA ALA A 200 9.06 -21.97 9.36
C ALA A 200 10.37 -21.78 10.14
N THR A 201 11.21 -20.79 9.77
CA THR A 201 12.53 -20.56 10.36
C THR A 201 12.49 -19.69 11.62
N ASP A 202 13.59 -19.73 12.40
CA ASP A 202 13.79 -18.79 13.51
C ASP A 202 13.98 -17.34 13.04
N GLU A 203 14.55 -17.16 11.86
CA GLU A 203 14.68 -15.85 11.23
C GLU A 203 13.31 -15.18 11.03
N ALA A 204 12.33 -15.91 10.55
CA ALA A 204 10.98 -15.40 10.35
C ALA A 204 10.33 -15.01 11.69
N ARG A 205 10.54 -15.78 12.77
CA ARG A 205 10.07 -15.42 14.12
C ARG A 205 10.72 -14.12 14.61
N ARG A 206 12.03 -13.99 14.51
CA ARG A 206 12.77 -12.78 14.91
C ARG A 206 12.34 -11.57 14.08
N PHE A 207 12.21 -11.72 12.77
CA PHE A 207 11.72 -10.66 11.89
C PHE A 207 10.30 -10.21 12.31
N THR A 208 9.41 -11.15 12.57
CA THR A 208 8.03 -10.86 12.97
C THR A 208 7.97 -10.14 14.32
N ARG A 209 8.84 -10.50 15.29
CA ARG A 209 8.96 -9.74 16.55
C ARG A 209 9.41 -8.30 16.31
N ALA A 210 10.44 -8.08 15.49
CA ALA A 210 10.89 -6.74 15.11
C ALA A 210 9.77 -5.93 14.48
N TYR A 211 9.02 -6.54 13.55
CA TYR A 211 7.91 -5.91 12.87
C TYR A 211 6.75 -5.55 13.81
N ARG A 212 6.39 -6.44 14.75
CA ARG A 212 5.38 -6.16 15.79
C ARG A 212 5.78 -4.97 16.68
N LYS A 213 7.04 -4.93 17.13
CA LYS A 213 7.58 -3.80 17.91
C LYS A 213 7.54 -2.49 17.15
N ALA A 214 8.04 -2.49 15.92
CA ALA A 214 8.04 -1.31 15.06
C ALA A 214 6.62 -0.79 14.78
N ARG A 215 5.67 -1.69 14.55
CA ARG A 215 4.27 -1.35 14.30
C ARG A 215 3.60 -0.73 15.53
N ALA A 216 3.83 -1.28 16.72
CA ALA A 216 3.36 -0.69 17.96
C ALA A 216 3.94 0.70 18.17
N TRP A 217 5.25 0.86 18.00
CA TRP A 217 5.94 2.15 18.10
C TRP A 217 5.35 3.16 17.11
N LEU A 218 5.14 2.79 15.86
CA LEU A 218 4.62 3.68 14.81
C LEU A 218 3.20 4.20 15.14
N ILE A 219 2.35 3.38 15.75
CA ILE A 219 0.99 3.78 16.12
C ILE A 219 1.00 4.78 17.29
N ASP A 220 1.91 4.61 18.24
CA ASP A 220 2.00 5.42 19.46
C ASP A 220 2.89 6.66 19.32
N THR A 221 3.63 6.76 18.22
CA THR A 221 4.61 7.83 18.00
C THR A 221 4.00 8.97 17.18
N PRO A 222 4.25 10.25 17.55
CA PRO A 222 3.83 11.38 16.74
C PRO A 222 4.42 11.33 15.32
N ALA A 223 3.62 11.65 14.30
CA ALA A 223 4.00 11.60 12.89
C ALA A 223 5.32 12.31 12.57
N ARG A 224 5.59 13.45 13.21
CA ARG A 224 6.85 14.18 13.04
C ARG A 224 8.06 13.33 13.41
N ARG A 225 8.00 12.59 14.51
CA ARG A 225 9.09 11.73 14.94
C ARG A 225 9.29 10.56 14.00
N ILE A 226 8.21 10.00 13.46
CA ILE A 226 8.27 8.94 12.45
C ILE A 226 8.93 9.48 11.17
N ALA A 227 8.51 10.66 10.70
CA ALA A 227 9.08 11.32 9.53
C ALA A 227 10.59 11.60 9.68
N GLU A 228 11.06 11.93 10.89
CA GLU A 228 12.48 12.09 11.19
C GLU A 228 13.25 10.77 11.02
N VAL A 229 12.71 9.67 11.55
CA VAL A 229 13.33 8.34 11.48
C VAL A 229 13.35 7.81 10.04
N GLU A 230 12.30 8.05 9.28
CA GLU A 230 12.15 7.55 7.90
C GLU A 230 12.77 8.47 6.83
N ALA A 231 13.33 9.62 7.21
CA ALA A 231 13.78 10.66 6.27
C ALA A 231 14.74 10.16 5.17
N SER A 232 15.61 9.19 5.49
CA SER A 232 16.56 8.61 4.53
C SER A 232 15.90 7.85 3.36
N PHE A 233 14.65 7.39 3.54
CA PHE A 233 13.86 6.75 2.49
C PHE A 233 13.19 7.78 1.56
N PHE A 234 13.12 9.05 1.97
CA PHE A 234 12.39 10.11 1.28
C PHE A 234 13.26 11.37 1.06
N PRO A 235 14.44 11.24 0.40
CA PRO A 235 15.40 12.34 0.29
C PRO A 235 14.87 13.56 -0.47
N ASN A 236 13.86 13.37 -1.33
CA ASN A 236 13.28 14.41 -2.19
C ASN A 236 11.91 14.90 -1.70
N ILE A 237 11.44 14.45 -0.54
CA ILE A 237 10.15 14.85 0.03
C ILE A 237 10.40 15.82 1.19
N HIS A 238 9.72 16.98 1.16
CA HIS A 238 9.81 17.93 2.27
C HIS A 238 9.31 17.28 3.56
N ARG A 239 10.00 17.57 4.67
CA ARG A 239 9.68 16.91 5.95
C ARG A 239 8.26 17.16 6.42
N ASP A 240 7.73 18.36 6.19
CA ASP A 240 6.35 18.67 6.57
C ASP A 240 5.33 17.87 5.75
N VAL A 241 5.60 17.67 4.45
CA VAL A 241 4.80 16.81 3.57
C VAL A 241 4.82 15.37 4.07
N LEU A 242 6.00 14.82 4.39
CA LEU A 242 6.13 13.47 4.93
C LEU A 242 5.38 13.34 6.26
N THR A 243 5.54 14.33 7.15
CA THR A 243 4.84 14.39 8.45
C THR A 243 3.32 14.41 8.27
N GLN A 244 2.82 15.25 7.37
CA GLN A 244 1.39 15.35 7.06
C GLN A 244 0.85 14.03 6.49
N THR A 245 1.60 13.40 5.58
CA THR A 245 1.22 12.11 4.98
C THR A 245 1.09 11.03 6.05
N ILE A 246 2.08 10.90 6.92
CA ILE A 246 2.08 9.92 8.03
C ILE A 246 0.91 10.20 8.98
N ALA A 247 0.71 11.45 9.38
CA ALA A 247 -0.41 11.85 10.25
C ALA A 247 -1.76 11.50 9.61
N THR A 248 -1.90 11.70 8.31
CA THR A 248 -3.11 11.34 7.56
C THR A 248 -3.36 9.83 7.61
N TYR A 249 -2.35 9.00 7.39
CA TYR A 249 -2.50 7.54 7.45
C TYR A 249 -2.77 7.02 8.88
N GLN A 250 -2.17 7.64 9.91
CA GLN A 250 -2.49 7.35 11.30
C GLN A 250 -3.97 7.68 11.59
N LYS A 251 -4.43 8.87 11.20
CA LYS A 251 -5.82 9.33 11.40
C LYS A 251 -6.83 8.44 10.67
N LEU A 252 -6.51 8.02 9.45
CA LEU A 252 -7.35 7.11 8.66
C LEU A 252 -7.42 5.70 9.26
N GLY A 253 -6.52 5.34 10.18
CA GLY A 253 -6.42 4.00 10.72
C GLY A 253 -5.99 2.98 9.66
N CYS A 254 -5.08 3.37 8.75
CA CYS A 254 -4.49 2.46 7.77
C CYS A 254 -3.63 1.38 8.45
N TRP A 255 -3.09 1.70 9.63
CA TRP A 255 -2.22 0.85 10.41
C TRP A 255 -2.86 0.47 11.73
N THR A 256 -3.07 -0.82 11.95
CA THR A 256 -3.63 -1.39 13.17
C THR A 256 -2.54 -2.02 14.02
N ARG A 257 -2.79 -2.29 15.30
CA ARG A 257 -1.80 -2.92 16.20
C ARG A 257 -1.51 -4.36 15.84
N HIS A 258 -2.53 -5.09 15.41
CA HIS A 258 -2.35 -6.49 14.98
C HIS A 258 -1.62 -6.54 13.63
N VAL A 259 -0.89 -7.60 13.39
CA VAL A 259 -0.12 -7.83 12.16
C VAL A 259 -0.77 -8.88 11.26
N GLU A 260 -1.73 -9.61 11.78
CA GLU A 260 -2.47 -10.65 11.09
C GLU A 260 -3.32 -10.04 9.95
N ILE A 261 -3.31 -10.67 8.79
CA ILE A 261 -4.26 -10.38 7.72
C ILE A 261 -5.56 -11.09 8.07
N THR A 262 -6.58 -10.34 8.47
CA THR A 262 -7.83 -10.94 8.93
C THR A 262 -8.65 -11.53 7.78
N ARG A 263 -9.43 -12.59 8.05
CA ARG A 263 -10.35 -13.15 7.04
C ARG A 263 -11.35 -12.12 6.53
N PRO A 264 -12.02 -11.32 7.36
CA PRO A 264 -12.92 -10.29 6.87
C PRO A 264 -12.24 -9.30 5.92
N ALA A 265 -11.03 -8.84 6.23
CA ALA A 265 -10.26 -7.94 5.36
C ALA A 265 -9.89 -8.61 4.02
N PHE A 266 -9.52 -9.89 4.05
CA PHE A 266 -9.24 -10.66 2.84
C PHE A 266 -10.50 -10.86 1.97
N GLU A 267 -11.66 -11.14 2.58
CA GLU A 267 -12.93 -11.29 1.86
C GLU A 267 -13.31 -10.00 1.11
N VAL A 268 -13.14 -8.83 1.73
CA VAL A 268 -13.36 -7.54 1.06
C VAL A 268 -12.39 -7.38 -0.13
N THR A 269 -11.14 -7.83 0.00
CA THR A 269 -10.19 -7.80 -1.13
C THR A 269 -10.69 -8.67 -2.29
N LEU A 270 -11.23 -9.85 -2.01
CA LEU A 270 -11.86 -10.70 -3.04
C LEU A 270 -13.06 -10.00 -3.69
N ASP A 271 -13.91 -9.33 -2.91
CA ASP A 271 -15.04 -8.56 -3.44
C ASP A 271 -14.59 -7.48 -4.44
N VAL A 272 -13.53 -6.73 -4.08
CA VAL A 272 -12.93 -5.70 -4.94
C VAL A 272 -12.44 -6.30 -6.26
N PHE A 273 -11.69 -7.39 -6.19
CA PHE A 273 -11.09 -8.01 -7.37
C PHE A 273 -12.14 -8.71 -8.26
N GLN A 274 -13.16 -9.31 -7.65
CA GLN A 274 -14.28 -9.90 -8.37
C GLN A 274 -15.13 -8.82 -9.05
N HIS A 275 -15.43 -7.70 -8.36
CA HIS A 275 -16.14 -6.55 -8.94
C HIS A 275 -15.36 -5.95 -10.13
N ALA A 276 -14.04 -5.88 -10.03
CA ALA A 276 -13.19 -5.38 -11.12
C ALA A 276 -13.02 -6.38 -12.28
N GLY A 277 -13.53 -7.60 -12.17
CA GLY A 277 -13.36 -8.66 -13.17
C GLY A 277 -11.95 -9.22 -13.26
N LEU A 278 -11.15 -9.06 -12.21
CA LEU A 278 -9.76 -9.51 -12.16
C LEU A 278 -9.61 -10.93 -11.61
N ILE A 279 -10.64 -11.47 -10.98
CA ILE A 279 -10.77 -12.88 -10.58
C ILE A 279 -12.14 -13.38 -10.99
N THR A 280 -12.19 -14.67 -11.38
CA THR A 280 -13.43 -15.35 -11.81
C THR A 280 -14.10 -16.14 -10.69
N ARG A 281 -13.33 -16.45 -9.63
CA ARG A 281 -13.78 -17.22 -8.46
C ARG A 281 -13.15 -16.67 -7.18
N ARG A 282 -13.76 -16.96 -6.03
CA ARG A 282 -13.17 -16.65 -4.73
C ARG A 282 -12.08 -17.67 -4.40
N HIS A 283 -10.91 -17.17 -4.04
CA HIS A 283 -9.77 -17.99 -3.64
C HIS A 283 -9.79 -18.25 -2.14
N LYS A 284 -9.27 -19.40 -1.73
CA LYS A 284 -9.18 -19.75 -0.32
C LYS A 284 -8.15 -18.89 0.38
N TYR A 285 -8.48 -18.48 1.58
CA TYR A 285 -7.58 -17.68 2.43
C TYR A 285 -6.22 -18.36 2.60
N GLU A 286 -6.20 -19.66 2.90
CA GLU A 286 -5.00 -20.45 3.18
C GLU A 286 -4.06 -20.62 1.98
N ASP A 287 -4.57 -20.48 0.77
CA ASP A 287 -3.76 -20.56 -0.45
C ASP A 287 -2.90 -19.29 -0.61
N VAL A 288 -3.36 -18.14 -0.08
CA VAL A 288 -2.75 -16.82 -0.25
C VAL A 288 -2.12 -16.31 1.05
N ILE A 289 -2.73 -16.61 2.19
CA ILE A 289 -2.37 -16.06 3.51
C ILE A 289 -1.80 -17.15 4.41
N ALA A 290 -0.76 -16.82 5.14
CA ALA A 290 -0.24 -17.59 6.27
C ALA A 290 -0.32 -16.77 7.56
N GLN A 291 -0.34 -17.46 8.71
CA GLN A 291 -0.25 -16.79 10.00
C GLN A 291 1.15 -16.23 10.22
N PRO A 292 1.31 -15.04 10.81
CA PRO A 292 2.62 -14.53 11.18
C PRO A 292 3.30 -15.49 12.16
N PRO A 293 4.58 -15.80 11.98
CA PRO A 293 5.35 -16.57 12.96
C PRO A 293 5.28 -15.96 14.37
N ALA A 294 5.15 -16.83 15.38
CA ALA A 294 5.02 -16.45 16.80
C ALA A 294 6.35 -15.96 17.40
#